data_d77396e54ecdc20d819fe39b9a3fcd77
#
_entry.id   d77396e54ecdc20d819fe39b9a3fcd77
#
_cell.length_a   1.000
_cell.length_b   1.000
_cell.length_c   1.000
_cell.angle_alpha   90.00
_cell.angle_beta   90.00
_cell.angle_gamma   90.00
#
_symmetry.space_group_name_H-M   'P 1'
#
loop_
_entity.id
_entity.type
_entity.pdbx_description
1 polymer ?
#
loop_
_entity_poly.entity_id
_entity_poly.type
_entity_poly.pdbx_seq_one_letter_code
_entity_poly.pdbx_strand_id
1 'polypeptide(L)'
;RPEHVAALEFLNQNTTEELSFFAVEVELWRIGDSPFAPKFEVVAKPNEWAKTGREQAKAAANATPTKQLQLKLWHALVDVLAQKAPNIRPQTPRPQHWLNIAIGRAGFKIAPTASHKDDRLGVEVYIFHNESKKMYEALLSQKPSIEQALGFELDWQELPDAHACRIATWRPGSPIEDETQWGAYLDWLVQRIVKMNAVFRPVIQAIG
;
A
#
# COMPACT_ATOMS: atom_id res chain seq x y z
N ARG A 1 -22.96 -30.64 4.99
CA ARG A 1 -23.12 -31.43 3.78
C ARG A 1 -22.44 -30.71 2.62
N PRO A 2 -21.82 -31.40 1.63
CA PRO A 2 -21.07 -30.76 0.55
C PRO A 2 -21.86 -29.72 -0.25
N GLU A 3 -23.13 -29.96 -0.48
CA GLU A 3 -24.06 -29.05 -1.17
C GLU A 3 -24.25 -27.70 -0.45
N HIS A 4 -24.24 -27.70 0.87
CA HIS A 4 -24.34 -26.47 1.66
C HIS A 4 -23.04 -25.66 1.59
N VAL A 5 -21.90 -26.32 1.61
CA VAL A 5 -20.59 -25.66 1.43
C VAL A 5 -20.53 -25.03 0.04
N ALA A 6 -20.89 -25.75 -1.02
CA ALA A 6 -20.91 -25.24 -2.37
C ALA A 6 -21.87 -24.05 -2.56
N ALA A 7 -23.05 -24.09 -1.91
CA ALA A 7 -24.00 -22.97 -1.93
C ALA A 7 -23.42 -21.71 -1.25
N LEU A 8 -22.73 -21.86 -0.11
CA LEU A 8 -22.09 -20.74 0.60
C LEU A 8 -20.89 -20.19 -0.17
N GLU A 9 -20.10 -21.04 -0.83
CA GLU A 9 -19.04 -20.63 -1.72
C GLU A 9 -19.59 -19.84 -2.92
N PHE A 10 -20.69 -20.32 -3.52
CA PHE A 10 -21.40 -19.60 -4.58
C PHE A 10 -21.90 -18.23 -4.10
N LEU A 11 -22.50 -18.15 -2.92
CA LEU A 11 -22.92 -16.88 -2.33
C LEU A 11 -21.73 -15.94 -2.10
N ASN A 12 -20.63 -16.42 -1.52
CA ASN A 12 -19.41 -15.63 -1.35
C ASN A 12 -18.81 -15.15 -2.66
N GLN A 13 -19.02 -15.89 -3.75
CA GLN A 13 -18.56 -15.50 -5.09
C GLN A 13 -19.47 -14.47 -5.77
N ASN A 14 -20.75 -14.42 -5.46
CA ASN A 14 -21.76 -13.67 -6.21
C ASN A 14 -22.48 -12.57 -5.41
N THR A 15 -22.16 -12.41 -4.10
CA THR A 15 -22.71 -11.31 -3.27
C THR A 15 -21.78 -10.11 -3.24
N THR A 16 -22.33 -8.98 -2.78
CA THR A 16 -21.60 -7.72 -2.60
C THR A 16 -20.56 -7.82 -1.47
N GLU A 17 -19.62 -6.89 -1.46
CA GLU A 17 -18.49 -6.81 -0.52
C GLU A 17 -18.90 -6.71 0.96
N GLU A 18 -20.10 -6.20 1.19
CA GLU A 18 -20.65 -6.00 2.55
C GLU A 18 -21.12 -7.32 3.19
N LEU A 19 -21.30 -8.40 2.39
CA LEU A 19 -21.79 -9.68 2.85
C LEU A 19 -20.72 -10.75 2.76
N SER A 20 -20.50 -11.44 3.87
CA SER A 20 -19.56 -12.55 3.99
C SER A 20 -20.22 -13.72 4.68
N PHE A 21 -20.15 -14.89 4.06
CA PHE A 21 -20.76 -16.11 4.57
C PHE A 21 -19.68 -17.06 5.06
N PHE A 22 -19.87 -17.58 6.27
CA PHE A 22 -18.99 -18.58 6.87
C PHE A 22 -19.80 -19.83 7.18
N ALA A 23 -19.20 -21.00 6.99
CA ALA A 23 -19.72 -22.26 7.54
C ALA A 23 -18.72 -22.83 8.52
N VAL A 24 -19.21 -23.20 9.68
CA VAL A 24 -18.46 -23.91 10.71
C VAL A 24 -19.12 -25.26 10.91
N GLU A 25 -18.37 -26.32 10.67
CA GLU A 25 -18.78 -27.68 11.01
C GLU A 25 -18.46 -27.96 12.48
N VAL A 26 -19.42 -28.56 13.17
CA VAL A 26 -19.26 -28.93 14.57
C VAL A 26 -19.36 -30.44 14.67
N GLU A 27 -18.24 -31.09 14.99
CA GLU A 27 -18.18 -32.50 15.27
C GLU A 27 -18.19 -32.74 16.79
N LEU A 28 -18.97 -33.68 17.25
CA LEU A 28 -18.97 -34.08 18.65
C LEU A 28 -18.19 -35.40 18.80
N TRP A 29 -17.10 -35.33 19.53
CA TRP A 29 -16.25 -36.48 19.80
C TRP A 29 -16.41 -36.96 21.21
N ARG A 30 -16.37 -38.30 21.43
CA ARG A 30 -16.42 -38.95 22.75
C ARG A 30 -15.46 -40.13 22.78
N ILE A 31 -14.70 -40.23 23.83
CA ILE A 31 -13.84 -41.39 24.12
C ILE A 31 -14.45 -42.16 25.28
N GLY A 32 -14.92 -43.41 25.01
CA GLY A 32 -15.62 -44.21 25.99
C GLY A 32 -16.88 -43.51 26.51
N ASP A 33 -17.03 -43.44 27.83
CA ASP A 33 -18.16 -42.78 28.51
C ASP A 33 -17.86 -41.32 28.93
N SER A 34 -16.82 -40.71 28.40
CA SER A 34 -16.50 -39.29 28.69
C SER A 34 -17.60 -38.34 28.17
N PRO A 35 -17.70 -37.10 28.69
CA PRO A 35 -18.50 -36.06 28.08
C PRO A 35 -18.11 -35.78 26.64
N PHE A 36 -19.07 -35.34 25.81
CA PHE A 36 -18.77 -34.94 24.44
C PHE A 36 -17.86 -33.71 24.40
N ALA A 37 -16.81 -33.79 23.55
CA ALA A 37 -15.92 -32.69 23.24
C ALA A 37 -16.24 -32.16 21.83
N PRO A 38 -16.64 -30.88 21.66
CA PRO A 38 -16.89 -30.33 20.35
C PRO A 38 -15.56 -29.98 19.63
N LYS A 39 -15.45 -30.34 18.37
CA LYS A 39 -14.44 -29.89 17.42
C LYS A 39 -15.12 -28.93 16.43
N PHE A 40 -14.55 -27.77 16.23
CA PHE A 40 -15.02 -26.77 15.26
C PHE A 40 -14.06 -26.71 14.08
N GLU A 41 -14.60 -26.75 12.86
CA GLU A 41 -13.83 -26.63 11.64
C GLU A 41 -14.51 -25.65 10.68
N VAL A 42 -13.75 -24.64 10.19
CA VAL A 42 -14.28 -23.68 9.20
C VAL A 42 -14.23 -24.35 7.82
N VAL A 43 -15.38 -24.76 7.30
CA VAL A 43 -15.53 -25.48 6.04
C VAL A 43 -15.89 -24.59 4.84
N ALA A 44 -16.36 -23.36 5.09
CA ALA A 44 -16.48 -22.33 4.05
C ALA A 44 -16.14 -20.95 4.63
N LYS A 45 -15.41 -20.15 3.88
CA LYS A 45 -15.06 -18.77 4.22
C LYS A 45 -14.98 -17.92 2.95
N PRO A 46 -15.16 -16.58 3.04
CA PRO A 46 -14.99 -15.70 1.91
C PRO A 46 -13.60 -15.85 1.30
N ASN A 47 -13.55 -15.88 -0.03
CA ASN A 47 -12.27 -15.78 -0.73
C ASN A 47 -11.90 -14.29 -0.86
N GLU A 48 -11.28 -13.74 0.16
CA GLU A 48 -10.83 -12.34 0.24
C GLU A 48 -10.00 -11.95 -0.98
N TRP A 49 -9.17 -12.86 -1.46
CA TRP A 49 -8.29 -12.60 -2.61
C TRP A 49 -9.08 -12.41 -3.92
N ALA A 50 -10.10 -13.24 -4.15
CA ALA A 50 -10.95 -13.13 -5.34
C ALA A 50 -11.88 -11.92 -5.26
N LYS A 51 -12.36 -11.54 -4.08
CA LYS A 51 -13.10 -10.28 -3.86
C LYS A 51 -12.22 -9.08 -4.19
N THR A 52 -11.06 -8.96 -3.57
CA THR A 52 -10.10 -7.86 -3.80
C THR A 52 -9.70 -7.74 -5.28
N GLY A 53 -9.48 -8.85 -5.97
CA GLY A 53 -9.16 -8.85 -7.41
C GLY A 53 -10.31 -8.29 -8.27
N ARG A 54 -11.57 -8.65 -7.97
CA ARG A 54 -12.76 -8.12 -8.68
C ARG A 54 -13.00 -6.64 -8.40
N GLU A 55 -12.83 -6.20 -7.16
CA GLU A 55 -12.89 -4.79 -6.77
C GLU A 55 -11.87 -3.95 -7.53
N GLN A 56 -10.63 -4.42 -7.59
CA GLN A 56 -9.56 -3.75 -8.33
C GLN A 56 -9.88 -3.67 -9.83
N ALA A 57 -10.36 -4.77 -10.43
CA ALA A 57 -10.76 -4.79 -11.84
C ALA A 57 -11.93 -3.83 -12.12
N LYS A 58 -12.95 -3.80 -11.26
CA LYS A 58 -14.09 -2.90 -11.35
C LYS A 58 -13.67 -1.42 -11.14
N ALA A 59 -12.82 -1.17 -10.16
CA ALA A 59 -12.26 0.17 -9.91
C ALA A 59 -11.41 0.66 -11.10
N ALA A 60 -10.63 -0.23 -11.71
CA ALA A 60 -9.85 0.09 -12.90
C ALA A 60 -10.75 0.36 -14.12
N ALA A 61 -11.80 -0.44 -14.33
CA ALA A 61 -12.73 -0.25 -15.44
C ALA A 61 -13.54 1.06 -15.35
N ASN A 62 -13.86 1.52 -14.13
CA ASN A 62 -14.61 2.75 -13.87
C ASN A 62 -13.70 3.97 -13.58
N ALA A 63 -12.38 3.82 -13.69
CA ALA A 63 -11.45 4.90 -13.42
C ALA A 63 -11.51 5.99 -14.51
N THR A 64 -11.35 7.25 -14.09
CA THR A 64 -11.18 8.38 -15.04
C THR A 64 -9.89 8.19 -15.87
N PRO A 65 -9.78 8.83 -17.04
CA PRO A 65 -8.58 8.75 -17.88
C PRO A 65 -7.28 9.01 -17.08
N THR A 66 -7.25 10.04 -16.25
CA THR A 66 -6.12 10.36 -15.38
C THR A 66 -5.78 9.20 -14.42
N LYS A 67 -6.79 8.60 -13.79
CA LYS A 67 -6.58 7.45 -12.89
C LYS A 67 -6.11 6.20 -13.62
N GLN A 68 -6.57 5.98 -14.86
CA GLN A 68 -6.07 4.89 -15.70
C GLN A 68 -4.59 5.10 -16.06
N LEU A 69 -4.23 6.34 -16.38
CA LEU A 69 -2.85 6.70 -16.69
C LEU A 69 -1.94 6.55 -15.47
N GLN A 70 -2.39 6.97 -14.29
CA GLN A 70 -1.70 6.71 -13.02
C GLN A 70 -1.51 5.22 -12.77
N LEU A 71 -2.54 4.40 -12.97
CA LEU A 71 -2.43 2.94 -12.84
C LEU A 71 -1.38 2.36 -13.78
N LYS A 72 -1.35 2.80 -15.04
CA LYS A 72 -0.35 2.38 -16.04
C LYS A 72 1.07 2.77 -15.61
N LEU A 73 1.25 4.00 -15.10
CA LEU A 73 2.53 4.47 -14.56
C LEU A 73 2.99 3.62 -13.37
N TRP A 74 2.07 3.26 -12.47
CA TRP A 74 2.41 2.42 -11.31
C TRP A 74 2.79 1.00 -11.69
N HIS A 75 2.17 0.40 -12.69
CA HIS A 75 2.60 -0.91 -13.21
C HIS A 75 4.03 -0.82 -13.77
N ALA A 76 4.31 0.17 -14.61
CA ALA A 76 5.65 0.38 -15.14
C ALA A 76 6.69 0.61 -14.02
N LEU A 77 6.34 1.36 -12.97
CA LEU A 77 7.23 1.57 -11.82
C LEU A 77 7.51 0.27 -11.06
N VAL A 78 6.49 -0.58 -10.86
CA VAL A 78 6.67 -1.88 -10.19
C VAL A 78 7.61 -2.77 -10.99
N ASP A 79 7.47 -2.82 -12.31
CA ASP A 79 8.33 -3.63 -13.19
C ASP A 79 9.80 -3.15 -13.13
N VAL A 80 10.03 -1.83 -13.14
CA VAL A 80 11.38 -1.27 -13.03
C VAL A 80 11.97 -1.49 -11.63
N LEU A 81 11.17 -1.36 -10.56
CA LEU A 81 11.62 -1.65 -9.19
C LEU A 81 11.97 -3.13 -9.01
N ALA A 82 11.20 -4.04 -9.59
CA ALA A 82 11.50 -5.47 -9.54
C ALA A 82 12.88 -5.81 -10.15
N GLN A 83 13.29 -5.08 -11.18
CA GLN A 83 14.59 -5.25 -11.84
C GLN A 83 15.73 -4.55 -11.10
N LYS A 84 15.54 -3.27 -10.71
CA LYS A 84 16.61 -2.42 -10.16
C LYS A 84 16.74 -2.47 -8.63
N ALA A 85 15.67 -2.82 -7.91
CA ALA A 85 15.61 -2.83 -6.45
C ALA A 85 14.68 -3.93 -5.92
N PRO A 86 14.97 -5.23 -6.14
CA PRO A 86 14.06 -6.34 -5.84
C PRO A 86 13.70 -6.48 -4.35
N ASN A 87 14.47 -5.86 -3.47
CA ASN A 87 14.20 -5.83 -2.03
C ASN A 87 13.09 -4.82 -1.64
N ILE A 88 12.71 -3.92 -2.56
CA ILE A 88 11.64 -2.94 -2.36
C ILE A 88 10.38 -3.48 -3.03
N ARG A 89 9.38 -3.82 -2.22
CA ARG A 89 8.14 -4.42 -2.70
C ARG A 89 6.97 -3.45 -2.53
N PRO A 90 6.52 -2.81 -3.61
CA PRO A 90 5.30 -2.01 -3.61
C PRO A 90 4.06 -2.87 -3.37
N GLN A 91 2.99 -2.25 -2.88
CA GLN A 91 1.66 -2.85 -2.93
C GLN A 91 1.17 -2.96 -4.37
N THR A 92 0.13 -3.77 -4.58
CA THR A 92 -0.53 -3.87 -5.89
C THR A 92 -0.98 -2.49 -6.38
N PRO A 93 -0.62 -2.09 -7.62
CA PRO A 93 -1.05 -0.83 -8.21
C PRO A 93 -2.57 -0.64 -8.21
N ARG A 94 -3.02 0.59 -7.94
CA ARG A 94 -4.43 0.99 -7.97
C ARG A 94 -4.59 2.28 -8.78
N PRO A 95 -5.79 2.57 -9.32
CA PRO A 95 -6.07 3.79 -10.08
C PRO A 95 -6.19 5.01 -9.15
N GLN A 96 -5.09 5.47 -8.64
CA GLN A 96 -4.96 6.57 -7.67
C GLN A 96 -3.62 7.28 -7.82
N HIS A 97 -3.50 8.49 -7.27
CA HIS A 97 -2.31 9.34 -7.46
C HIS A 97 -1.09 8.94 -6.60
N TRP A 98 -1.13 7.83 -5.87
CA TRP A 98 0.01 7.32 -5.09
C TRP A 98 0.12 5.80 -5.19
N LEU A 99 1.31 5.27 -4.91
CA LEU A 99 1.58 3.85 -4.72
C LEU A 99 2.25 3.66 -3.36
N ASN A 100 1.80 2.68 -2.56
CA ASN A 100 2.35 2.46 -1.24
C ASN A 100 3.50 1.44 -1.26
N ILE A 101 4.55 1.76 -0.50
CA ILE A 101 5.71 0.90 -0.25
C ILE A 101 5.95 0.83 1.26
N ALA A 102 5.96 -0.38 1.82
CA ALA A 102 6.21 -0.58 3.24
C ALA A 102 7.67 -0.26 3.59
N ILE A 103 7.89 0.47 4.69
CA ILE A 103 9.23 0.85 5.16
C ILE A 103 9.69 0.05 6.40
N GLY A 104 8.91 -0.95 6.83
CA GLY A 104 9.27 -1.86 7.91
C GLY A 104 8.80 -1.44 9.31
N ARG A 105 7.98 -0.40 9.43
CA ARG A 105 7.30 0.01 10.67
C ARG A 105 5.86 0.44 10.38
N ALA A 106 4.92 0.01 11.22
CA ALA A 106 3.52 0.45 11.14
C ALA A 106 3.41 1.97 11.35
N GLY A 107 2.46 2.61 10.67
CA GLY A 107 2.28 4.06 10.72
C GLY A 107 3.19 4.86 9.78
N PHE A 108 4.07 4.20 9.04
CA PHE A 108 4.95 4.82 8.04
C PHE A 108 4.88 4.09 6.71
N LYS A 109 5.02 4.82 5.64
CA LYS A 109 5.18 4.28 4.29
C LYS A 109 5.99 5.23 3.42
N ILE A 110 6.67 4.70 2.41
CA ILE A 110 7.14 5.48 1.28
C ILE A 110 6.02 5.45 0.23
N ALA A 111 5.71 6.61 -0.31
CA ALA A 111 4.71 6.72 -1.36
C ALA A 111 5.22 7.58 -2.52
N PRO A 112 5.56 6.98 -3.68
CA PRO A 112 5.62 7.74 -4.92
C PRO A 112 4.23 8.29 -5.24
N THR A 113 4.19 9.52 -5.73
CA THR A 113 2.98 10.27 -6.07
C THR A 113 3.05 10.85 -7.47
N ALA A 114 1.90 10.98 -8.12
CA ALA A 114 1.76 11.58 -9.44
C ALA A 114 0.54 12.51 -9.44
N SER A 115 0.79 13.81 -9.28
CA SER A 115 -0.25 14.84 -9.30
C SER A 115 -0.43 15.36 -10.72
N HIS A 116 -1.58 15.05 -11.32
CA HIS A 116 -1.99 15.64 -12.61
C HIS A 116 -2.26 17.15 -12.48
N LYS A 117 -2.87 17.57 -11.35
CA LYS A 117 -3.22 18.97 -11.13
C LYS A 117 -1.99 19.90 -11.07
N ASP A 118 -0.89 19.40 -10.50
CA ASP A 118 0.32 20.19 -10.27
C ASP A 118 1.44 19.83 -11.25
N ASP A 119 1.17 19.00 -12.26
CA ASP A 119 2.14 18.46 -13.22
C ASP A 119 3.45 18.04 -12.56
N ARG A 120 3.35 17.29 -11.45
CA ARG A 120 4.52 16.89 -10.67
C ARG A 120 4.49 15.44 -10.22
N LEU A 121 5.67 14.86 -10.16
CA LEU A 121 5.93 13.62 -9.44
C LEU A 121 6.50 13.92 -8.06
N GLY A 122 6.32 13.00 -7.14
CA GLY A 122 6.90 13.08 -5.81
C GLY A 122 7.27 11.71 -5.27
N VAL A 123 8.13 11.70 -4.26
CA VAL A 123 8.32 10.56 -3.37
C VAL A 123 8.27 11.08 -1.96
N GLU A 124 7.40 10.52 -1.14
CA GLU A 124 7.18 10.99 0.24
C GLU A 124 7.34 9.85 1.25
N VAL A 125 7.85 10.18 2.42
CA VAL A 125 7.60 9.42 3.66
C VAL A 125 6.32 9.97 4.25
N TYR A 126 5.29 9.14 4.28
CA TYR A 126 3.98 9.50 4.84
C TYR A 126 3.80 8.85 6.20
N ILE A 127 3.50 9.68 7.21
CA ILE A 127 3.37 9.31 8.62
C ILE A 127 1.89 9.39 8.97
N PHE A 128 1.26 8.25 9.30
CA PHE A 128 -0.18 8.13 9.55
C PHE A 128 -0.52 7.41 10.87
N HIS A 129 0.39 7.48 11.82
CA HIS A 129 0.23 6.93 13.16
C HIS A 129 -0.61 7.86 14.06
N ASN A 130 -1.19 7.33 15.16
CA ASN A 130 -1.91 8.17 16.13
C ASN A 130 -1.02 9.25 16.76
N GLU A 131 0.28 8.98 16.89
CA GLU A 131 1.31 9.91 17.37
C GLU A 131 2.15 10.51 16.23
N SER A 132 1.56 10.68 15.04
CA SER A 132 2.30 11.13 13.84
C SER A 132 3.08 12.43 14.04
N LYS A 133 2.56 13.38 14.80
CA LYS A 133 3.24 14.67 15.11
C LYS A 133 4.51 14.44 15.90
N LYS A 134 4.45 13.66 16.97
CA LYS A 134 5.61 13.29 17.80
C LYS A 134 6.67 12.55 16.99
N MET A 135 6.24 11.63 16.13
CA MET A 135 7.15 10.88 15.25
C MET A 135 7.77 11.81 14.19
N TYR A 136 7.01 12.76 13.65
CA TYR A 136 7.50 13.77 12.74
C TYR A 136 8.55 14.65 13.38
N GLU A 137 8.32 15.15 14.61
CA GLU A 137 9.28 15.96 15.37
C GLU A 137 10.58 15.19 15.64
N ALA A 138 10.50 13.91 15.98
CA ALA A 138 11.66 13.06 16.16
C ALA A 138 12.49 12.88 14.88
N LEU A 139 11.85 12.85 13.71
CA LEU A 139 12.53 12.87 12.42
C LEU A 139 13.07 14.26 12.09
N LEU A 140 12.31 15.31 12.35
CA LEU A 140 12.68 16.71 12.08
C LEU A 140 13.94 17.10 12.86
N SER A 141 14.12 16.61 14.09
CA SER A 141 15.35 16.83 14.87
C SER A 141 16.61 16.25 14.21
N GLN A 142 16.44 15.29 13.31
CA GLN A 142 17.52 14.65 12.54
C GLN A 142 17.61 15.14 11.08
N LYS A 143 16.84 16.18 10.71
CA LYS A 143 16.77 16.71 9.35
C LYS A 143 18.14 16.92 8.71
N PRO A 144 19.13 17.61 9.34
CA PRO A 144 20.42 17.86 8.69
C PRO A 144 21.15 16.57 8.30
N SER A 145 21.16 15.57 9.18
CA SER A 145 21.83 14.27 8.93
C SER A 145 21.11 13.45 7.87
N ILE A 146 19.78 13.48 7.87
CA ILE A 146 18.95 12.81 6.85
C ILE A 146 19.20 13.41 5.47
N GLU A 147 19.12 14.72 5.32
CA GLU A 147 19.31 15.40 4.04
C GLU A 147 20.76 15.28 3.54
N GLN A 148 21.74 15.31 4.43
CA GLN A 148 23.15 15.04 4.09
C GLN A 148 23.32 13.61 3.55
N ALA A 149 22.70 12.61 4.18
CA ALA A 149 22.79 11.22 3.73
C ALA A 149 22.06 10.98 2.39
N LEU A 150 20.96 11.69 2.16
CA LEU A 150 20.20 11.65 0.91
C LEU A 150 20.94 12.35 -0.23
N GLY A 151 21.65 13.43 0.06
CA GLY A 151 22.31 14.32 -0.92
C GLY A 151 21.32 15.26 -1.64
N PHE A 152 20.15 15.51 -1.05
CA PHE A 152 19.16 16.49 -1.51
C PHE A 152 18.26 16.92 -0.37
N GLU A 153 17.68 18.11 -0.49
CA GLU A 153 16.72 18.68 0.46
C GLU A 153 15.35 18.04 0.32
N LEU A 154 14.58 18.08 1.42
CA LEU A 154 13.23 17.58 1.52
C LEU A 154 12.27 18.71 1.91
N ASP A 155 11.03 18.57 1.47
CA ASP A 155 9.90 19.37 1.89
C ASP A 155 9.27 18.72 3.13
N TRP A 156 9.44 19.37 4.29
CA TRP A 156 8.97 18.89 5.59
C TRP A 156 7.64 19.55 5.92
N GLN A 157 6.56 18.75 5.89
CA GLN A 157 5.18 19.21 6.08
C GLN A 157 4.54 18.52 7.28
N GLU A 158 4.33 19.29 8.35
CA GLU A 158 3.62 18.79 9.54
C GLU A 158 2.14 18.54 9.26
N LEU A 159 1.51 19.27 8.31
CA LEU A 159 0.08 19.20 7.96
C LEU A 159 -0.81 19.47 9.20
N PRO A 160 -0.87 20.70 9.72
CA PRO A 160 -1.49 21.00 11.02
C PRO A 160 -2.96 20.59 11.10
N ASP A 161 -3.70 20.67 9.98
CA ASP A 161 -5.12 20.31 9.90
C ASP A 161 -5.36 18.80 9.64
N ALA A 162 -4.31 17.99 9.56
CA ALA A 162 -4.40 16.55 9.35
C ALA A 162 -3.73 15.77 10.49
N HIS A 163 -4.21 14.58 10.76
CA HIS A 163 -3.52 13.65 11.69
C HIS A 163 -2.18 13.18 11.15
N ALA A 164 -2.01 13.17 9.84
CA ALA A 164 -0.80 12.71 9.18
C ALA A 164 0.27 13.80 9.07
N CYS A 165 1.52 13.39 8.78
CA CYS A 165 2.62 14.27 8.39
C CYS A 165 3.29 13.74 7.11
N ARG A 166 4.04 14.61 6.43
CA ARG A 166 4.69 14.29 5.16
C ARG A 166 6.12 14.82 5.13
N ILE A 167 7.03 14.04 4.58
CA ILE A 167 8.41 14.46 4.27
C ILE A 167 8.65 14.06 2.82
N ALA A 168 8.80 15.02 1.91
CA ALA A 168 8.70 14.76 0.48
C ALA A 168 9.84 15.36 -0.33
N THR A 169 10.08 14.80 -1.51
CA THR A 169 10.87 15.40 -2.59
C THR A 169 10.01 15.43 -3.85
N TRP A 170 10.13 16.50 -4.62
CA TRP A 170 9.27 16.77 -5.77
C TRP A 170 10.07 16.90 -7.05
N ARG A 171 9.46 16.49 -8.15
CA ARG A 171 9.91 16.74 -9.53
C ARG A 171 8.80 17.49 -10.26
N PRO A 172 8.86 18.82 -10.33
CA PRO A 172 7.91 19.64 -11.08
C PRO A 172 8.09 19.45 -12.60
N GLY A 173 7.10 19.90 -13.37
CA GLY A 173 7.14 19.81 -14.84
C GLY A 173 7.17 18.36 -15.33
N SER A 174 6.36 17.51 -14.71
CA SER A 174 6.32 16.07 -15.02
C SER A 174 4.88 15.63 -15.31
N PRO A 175 4.24 16.14 -16.39
CA PRO A 175 2.90 15.72 -16.79
C PRO A 175 2.95 14.24 -17.18
N ILE A 176 2.11 13.43 -16.51
CA ILE A 176 2.09 11.98 -16.73
C ILE A 176 1.47 11.59 -18.08
N GLU A 177 0.83 12.51 -18.75
CA GLU A 177 0.28 12.40 -20.11
C GLU A 177 1.38 12.29 -21.17
N ASP A 178 2.55 12.85 -20.92
CA ASP A 178 3.72 12.70 -21.78
C ASP A 178 4.44 11.37 -21.52
N GLU A 179 3.89 10.30 -22.06
CA GLU A 179 4.45 8.95 -21.93
C GLU A 179 5.87 8.84 -22.52
N THR A 180 6.28 9.76 -23.39
CA THR A 180 7.66 9.76 -23.96
C THR A 180 8.71 10.07 -22.91
N GLN A 181 8.33 10.76 -21.83
CA GLN A 181 9.20 11.11 -20.71
C GLN A 181 9.21 10.05 -19.59
N TRP A 182 8.37 9.01 -19.67
CA TRP A 182 8.26 8.04 -18.59
C TRP A 182 9.56 7.33 -18.24
N GLY A 183 10.45 7.11 -19.21
CA GLY A 183 11.77 6.57 -18.92
C GLY A 183 12.52 7.40 -17.87
N ALA A 184 12.59 8.72 -18.08
CA ALA A 184 13.23 9.65 -17.14
C ALA A 184 12.43 9.79 -15.83
N TYR A 185 11.11 9.71 -15.86
CA TYR A 185 10.25 9.77 -14.68
C TYR A 185 10.45 8.55 -13.80
N LEU A 186 10.43 7.35 -14.37
CA LEU A 186 10.62 6.09 -13.66
C LEU A 186 12.03 5.99 -13.06
N ASP A 187 13.05 6.41 -13.79
CA ASP A 187 14.43 6.45 -13.27
C ASP A 187 14.56 7.38 -12.07
N TRP A 188 13.95 8.58 -12.13
CA TRP A 188 13.94 9.51 -11.02
C TRP A 188 13.19 8.93 -9.81
N LEU A 189 11.99 8.37 -10.01
CA LEU A 189 11.20 7.76 -8.95
C LEU A 189 11.97 6.63 -8.26
N VAL A 190 12.58 5.72 -9.04
CA VAL A 190 13.35 4.60 -8.49
C VAL A 190 14.54 5.09 -7.68
N GLN A 191 15.31 6.06 -8.19
CA GLN A 191 16.45 6.63 -7.46
C GLN A 191 16.01 7.25 -6.13
N ARG A 192 14.90 8.03 -6.11
CA ARG A 192 14.38 8.65 -4.89
C ARG A 192 13.84 7.60 -3.91
N ILE A 193 13.08 6.63 -4.39
CA ILE A 193 12.55 5.52 -3.56
C ILE A 193 13.68 4.74 -2.90
N VAL A 194 14.70 4.34 -3.66
CA VAL A 194 15.84 3.56 -3.14
C VAL A 194 16.60 4.34 -2.07
N LYS A 195 16.95 5.60 -2.37
CA LYS A 195 17.66 6.46 -1.40
C LYS A 195 16.84 6.73 -0.15
N MET A 196 15.58 7.10 -0.30
CA MET A 196 14.71 7.36 0.85
C MET A 196 14.48 6.10 1.69
N ASN A 197 14.29 4.94 1.05
CA ASN A 197 14.17 3.68 1.80
C ASN A 197 15.44 3.35 2.58
N ALA A 198 16.61 3.51 1.98
CA ALA A 198 17.90 3.22 2.62
C ALA A 198 18.17 4.13 3.84
N VAL A 199 17.86 5.42 3.73
CA VAL A 199 18.12 6.41 4.78
C VAL A 199 17.03 6.39 5.87
N PHE A 200 15.76 6.41 5.48
CA PHE A 200 14.66 6.52 6.46
C PHE A 200 14.38 5.22 7.20
N ARG A 201 14.57 4.05 6.58
CA ARG A 201 14.25 2.78 7.22
C ARG A 201 14.95 2.58 8.58
N PRO A 202 16.28 2.69 8.70
CA PRO A 202 16.95 2.55 9.98
C PRO A 202 16.56 3.65 10.98
N VAL A 203 16.41 4.89 10.53
CA VAL A 203 16.01 6.01 11.38
C VAL A 203 14.61 5.80 11.95
N ILE A 204 13.64 5.40 11.11
CA ILE A 204 12.26 5.12 11.54
C ILE A 204 12.19 3.94 12.50
N GLN A 205 13.03 2.90 12.31
CA GLN A 205 13.08 1.76 13.22
C GLN A 205 13.67 2.11 14.59
N ALA A 206 14.54 3.13 14.66
CA ALA A 206 15.18 3.60 15.88
C ALA A 206 14.33 4.59 16.69
N ILE A 207 13.30 5.19 16.12
CA ILE A 207 12.38 6.06 16.87
C ILE A 207 11.59 5.22 17.86
N GLY A 208 11.63 5.58 19.12
CA GLY A 208 10.93 4.90 20.21
C GLY A 208 9.40 4.99 20.13
#